data_d4cef90e921d66b937813c0b569afb39
#
_entry.id   d4cef90e921d66b937813c0b569afb39
#
_cell.length_a   1.000
_cell.length_b   1.000
_cell.length_c   1.000
_cell.angle_alpha   90.00
_cell.angle_beta   90.00
_cell.angle_gamma   90.00
#
_symmetry.space_group_name_H-M   'P 1'
#
loop_
_entity.id
_entity.type
_entity.pdbx_description
1 polymer ?
#
loop_
_entity_poly.entity_id
_entity_poly.type
_entity_poly.pdbx_seq_one_letter_code
_entity_poly.pdbx_strand_id
1 'polypeptide(L)'
;MPLSVGTRLGPYEILAPIGTGGMGEVYRARDPRMGREVAIKVSSERFSDRFECEVHAVAALNHPNICHVYDVGPDYLVMELVEGPTLAERIASGAIPLEELLPIARQIAEALEAAHERGIIHRDLKPANIKVTEGGTVKVLDFGLAKAFNPQDSAERHESGPQITGVSVRKVE
;
A
#
# COMPACT_ATOMS: atom_id res chain seq x y z
N MET A 1 7.73 -1.04 20.32
CA MET A 1 6.61 -1.02 21.30
C MET A 1 5.41 -0.39 20.66
N PRO A 2 4.23 -0.98 20.72
CA PRO A 2 3.02 -0.38 20.18
C PRO A 2 2.75 1.00 20.83
N LEU A 3 2.26 1.93 20.02
CA LEU A 3 1.93 3.27 20.48
C LEU A 3 0.64 3.22 21.33
N SER A 4 0.66 3.98 22.43
CA SER A 4 -0.52 4.11 23.29
C SER A 4 -1.51 5.13 22.74
N VAL A 5 -2.81 4.94 23.05
CA VAL A 5 -3.84 5.93 22.79
C VAL A 5 -3.46 7.28 23.41
N GLY A 6 -3.65 8.36 22.68
CA GLY A 6 -3.25 9.72 23.08
C GLY A 6 -1.79 10.07 22.73
N THR A 7 -0.98 9.12 22.25
CA THR A 7 0.37 9.43 21.74
C THR A 7 0.26 10.36 20.53
N ARG A 8 1.17 11.33 20.43
CA ARG A 8 1.26 12.25 19.31
C ARG A 8 2.41 11.90 18.38
N LEU A 9 2.10 11.77 17.09
CA LEU A 9 3.05 11.71 15.99
C LEU A 9 2.93 13.00 15.18
N GLY A 10 3.87 13.93 15.35
CA GLY A 10 3.71 15.27 14.81
C GLY A 10 2.40 15.91 15.29
N PRO A 11 1.53 16.40 14.38
CA PRO A 11 0.23 16.97 14.74
C PRO A 11 -0.86 15.93 15.01
N TYR A 12 -0.63 14.66 14.70
CA TYR A 12 -1.63 13.58 14.76
C TYR A 12 -1.72 12.98 16.16
N GLU A 13 -2.94 12.63 16.59
CA GLU A 13 -3.21 11.97 17.87
C GLU A 13 -3.70 10.54 17.62
N ILE A 14 -3.00 9.55 18.20
CA ILE A 14 -3.37 8.14 18.08
C ILE A 14 -4.66 7.86 18.86
N LEU A 15 -5.64 7.26 18.20
CA LEU A 15 -6.93 6.90 18.78
C LEU A 15 -7.03 5.41 19.08
N ALA A 16 -6.58 4.55 18.18
CA ALA A 16 -6.64 3.10 18.34
C ALA A 16 -5.69 2.38 17.38
N PRO A 17 -5.16 1.20 17.71
CA PRO A 17 -4.55 0.31 16.74
C PRO A 17 -5.66 -0.28 15.84
N ILE A 18 -5.40 -0.40 14.54
CA ILE A 18 -6.34 -0.97 13.56
C ILE A 18 -5.75 -2.13 12.75
N GLY A 19 -4.44 -2.34 12.85
CA GLY A 19 -3.77 -3.45 12.19
C GLY A 19 -2.34 -3.62 12.66
N THR A 20 -1.90 -4.87 12.71
CA THR A 20 -0.50 -5.25 12.94
C THR A 20 -0.13 -6.30 11.90
N GLY A 21 0.99 -6.14 11.23
CA GLY A 21 1.44 -7.09 10.21
C GLY A 21 2.93 -6.98 9.95
N GLY A 22 3.44 -7.83 9.07
CA GLY A 22 4.85 -7.86 8.70
C GLY A 22 5.42 -6.56 8.11
N MET A 23 4.56 -5.58 7.85
CA MET A 23 4.94 -4.25 7.31
C MET A 23 4.75 -3.10 8.31
N GLY A 24 4.72 -3.39 9.62
CA GLY A 24 4.56 -2.39 10.66
C GLY A 24 3.18 -2.35 11.32
N GLU A 25 2.99 -1.37 12.17
CA GLU A 25 1.75 -1.16 12.92
C GLU A 25 0.93 -0.05 12.26
N VAL A 26 -0.39 -0.26 12.16
CA VAL A 26 -1.32 0.74 11.61
C VAL A 26 -2.27 1.20 12.69
N TYR A 27 -2.43 2.51 12.79
CA TYR A 27 -3.25 3.15 13.80
C TYR A 27 -4.32 4.04 13.17
N ARG A 28 -5.48 4.08 13.79
CA ARG A 28 -6.46 5.16 13.60
C ARG A 28 -5.98 6.37 14.39
N ALA A 29 -5.96 7.52 13.77
CA ALA A 29 -5.51 8.76 14.39
C ALA A 29 -6.41 9.93 13.99
N ARG A 30 -6.36 11.01 14.76
CA ARG A 30 -7.05 12.27 14.47
C ARG A 30 -6.06 13.29 13.91
N ASP A 31 -6.41 13.93 12.80
CA ASP A 31 -5.79 15.16 12.33
C ASP A 31 -6.61 16.36 12.82
N PRO A 32 -6.19 17.03 13.90
CA PRO A 32 -6.96 18.14 14.48
C PRO A 32 -6.99 19.39 13.58
N ARG A 33 -6.00 19.53 12.66
CA ARG A 33 -5.92 20.67 11.73
C ARG A 33 -7.01 20.61 10.67
N MET A 34 -7.33 19.38 10.22
CA MET A 34 -8.32 19.15 9.17
C MET A 34 -9.64 18.63 9.73
N GLY A 35 -9.74 18.35 11.04
CA GLY A 35 -10.94 17.84 11.68
C GLY A 35 -11.38 16.46 11.19
N ARG A 36 -10.43 15.62 10.77
CA ARG A 36 -10.72 14.29 10.20
C ARG A 36 -9.92 13.19 10.90
N GLU A 37 -10.37 11.96 10.71
CA GLU A 37 -9.63 10.77 11.08
C GLU A 37 -8.80 10.25 9.90
N VAL A 38 -7.67 9.66 10.20
CA VAL A 38 -6.68 9.16 9.24
C VAL A 38 -6.15 7.81 9.70
N ALA A 39 -5.58 7.05 8.78
CA ALA A 39 -4.76 5.89 9.11
C ALA A 39 -3.28 6.31 9.15
N ILE A 40 -2.56 5.89 10.18
CA ILE A 40 -1.11 6.11 10.29
C ILE A 40 -0.42 4.77 10.33
N LYS A 41 0.47 4.53 9.38
CA LYS A 41 1.33 3.36 9.33
C LYS A 41 2.70 3.75 9.83
N VAL A 42 3.15 3.07 10.89
CA VAL A 42 4.42 3.36 11.57
C VAL A 42 5.45 2.32 11.19
N SER A 43 6.64 2.78 10.82
CA SER A 43 7.80 1.95 10.55
C SER A 43 8.66 1.81 11.81
N SER A 44 9.36 0.68 11.95
CA SER A 44 10.38 0.49 12.98
C SER A 44 11.67 1.27 12.71
N GLU A 45 11.87 1.73 11.48
CA GLU A 45 13.05 2.45 11.02
C GLU A 45 12.65 3.78 10.36
N ARG A 46 13.58 4.73 10.39
CA ARG A 46 13.40 5.99 9.67
C ARG A 46 13.42 5.77 8.17
N PHE A 47 12.59 6.51 7.47
CA PHE A 47 12.54 6.47 6.02
C PHE A 47 13.81 7.08 5.41
N SER A 48 14.22 6.53 4.27
CA SER A 48 15.30 7.10 3.47
C SER A 48 14.77 8.21 2.55
N ASP A 49 15.64 9.14 2.15
CA ASP A 49 15.31 10.20 1.19
C ASP A 49 14.70 9.63 -0.10
N ARG A 50 15.18 8.45 -0.54
CA ARG A 50 14.64 7.75 -1.71
C ARG A 50 13.18 7.32 -1.49
N PHE A 51 12.87 6.83 -0.31
CA PHE A 51 11.50 6.44 0.03
C PHE A 51 10.58 7.65 0.07
N GLU A 52 11.03 8.77 0.64
CA GLU A 52 10.26 10.01 0.65
C GLU A 52 9.91 10.46 -0.77
N CYS A 53 10.86 10.37 -1.72
CA CYS A 53 10.59 10.63 -3.13
C CYS A 53 9.54 9.69 -3.73
N GLU A 54 9.60 8.37 -3.42
CA GLU A 54 8.60 7.40 -3.87
C GLU A 54 7.21 7.70 -3.27
N VAL A 55 7.14 8.09 -1.99
CA VAL A 55 5.89 8.52 -1.33
C VAL A 55 5.29 9.75 -1.98
N HIS A 56 6.09 10.75 -2.31
CA HIS A 56 5.61 11.97 -2.97
C HIS A 56 5.00 11.66 -4.35
N ALA A 57 5.60 10.73 -5.10
CA ALA A 57 5.03 10.30 -6.38
C ALA A 57 3.67 9.60 -6.20
N VAL A 58 3.54 8.75 -5.18
CA VAL A 58 2.27 8.08 -4.85
C VAL A 58 1.23 9.08 -4.32
N ALA A 59 1.63 10.05 -3.49
CA ALA A 59 0.74 11.09 -2.97
C ALA A 59 0.15 11.99 -4.07
N ALA A 60 0.82 12.09 -5.21
CA ALA A 60 0.31 12.81 -6.39
C ALA A 60 -0.75 12.03 -7.17
N LEU A 61 -0.98 10.74 -6.86
CA LEU A 61 -2.06 9.96 -7.45
C LEU A 61 -3.40 10.40 -6.87
N ASN A 62 -4.29 10.83 -7.74
CA ASN A 62 -5.67 11.16 -7.37
C ASN A 62 -6.63 10.26 -8.17
N HIS A 63 -7.07 9.18 -7.55
CA HIS A 63 -7.98 8.21 -8.17
C HIS A 63 -8.92 7.64 -7.11
N PRO A 64 -10.23 7.46 -7.39
CA PRO A 64 -11.20 7.00 -6.41
C PRO A 64 -10.88 5.63 -5.81
N ASN A 65 -10.20 4.78 -6.56
CA ASN A 65 -9.85 3.42 -6.15
C ASN A 65 -8.41 3.27 -5.64
N ILE A 66 -7.68 4.37 -5.44
CA ILE A 66 -6.37 4.40 -4.80
C ILE A 66 -6.50 5.04 -3.42
N CYS A 67 -5.92 4.43 -2.38
CA CYS A 67 -5.85 5.02 -1.06
C CYS A 67 -4.94 6.26 -1.08
N HIS A 68 -5.46 7.41 -0.68
CA HIS A 68 -4.71 8.64 -0.66
C HIS A 68 -3.65 8.65 0.42
N VAL A 69 -2.45 9.10 0.07
CA VAL A 69 -1.40 9.47 1.02
C VAL A 69 -1.52 10.97 1.28
N TYR A 70 -1.63 11.35 2.57
CA TYR A 70 -1.85 12.72 2.98
C TYR A 70 -0.60 13.40 3.50
N ASP A 71 0.30 12.65 4.14
CA ASP A 71 1.50 13.20 4.76
C ASP A 71 2.54 12.11 5.01
N VAL A 72 3.79 12.48 5.17
CA VAL A 72 4.90 11.60 5.51
C VAL A 72 5.74 12.21 6.63
N GLY A 73 5.97 11.43 7.68
CA GLY A 73 6.89 11.75 8.75
C GLY A 73 8.19 10.96 8.62
N PRO A 74 9.10 11.12 9.58
CA PRO A 74 10.41 10.47 9.51
C PRO A 74 10.37 8.94 9.58
N ASP A 75 9.31 8.37 10.17
CA ASP A 75 9.11 6.95 10.43
C ASP A 75 7.63 6.54 10.37
N TYR A 76 6.77 7.42 9.84
CA TYR A 76 5.35 7.13 9.70
C TYR A 76 4.78 7.72 8.41
N LEU A 77 3.71 7.08 7.91
CA LEU A 77 2.96 7.50 6.74
C LEU A 77 1.50 7.75 7.13
N VAL A 78 0.96 8.89 6.72
CA VAL A 78 -0.43 9.28 6.98
C VAL A 78 -1.25 9.09 5.71
N MET A 79 -2.33 8.35 5.81
CA MET A 79 -3.15 7.99 4.67
C MET A 79 -4.64 8.04 4.97
N GLU A 80 -5.43 7.93 3.94
CA GLU A 80 -6.88 7.80 4.02
C GLU A 80 -7.26 6.64 4.93
N LEU A 81 -8.15 6.90 5.90
CA LEU A 81 -8.76 5.85 6.71
C LEU A 81 -9.87 5.19 5.89
N VAL A 82 -9.58 4.03 5.35
CA VAL A 82 -10.56 3.25 4.58
C VAL A 82 -11.23 2.25 5.51
N GLU A 83 -12.53 2.38 5.70
CA GLU A 83 -13.34 1.43 6.46
C GLU A 83 -13.82 0.28 5.57
N GLY A 84 -14.10 -0.86 6.19
CA GLY A 84 -14.51 -2.09 5.50
C GLY A 84 -13.46 -3.19 5.54
N PRO A 85 -13.87 -4.42 5.18
CA PRO A 85 -12.98 -5.58 5.15
C PRO A 85 -11.97 -5.50 4.02
N THR A 86 -10.86 -6.18 4.18
CA THR A 86 -9.96 -6.48 3.07
C THR A 86 -10.58 -7.53 2.14
N LEU A 87 -10.14 -7.55 0.89
CA LEU A 87 -10.54 -8.61 -0.04
C LEU A 87 -10.11 -10.00 0.45
N ALA A 88 -8.98 -10.09 1.18
CA ALA A 88 -8.55 -11.33 1.82
C ALA A 88 -9.55 -11.83 2.86
N GLU A 89 -10.06 -10.95 3.72
CA GLU A 89 -11.09 -11.30 4.72
C GLU A 89 -12.40 -11.72 4.05
N ARG A 90 -12.79 -11.06 2.98
CA ARG A 90 -13.99 -11.43 2.22
C ARG A 90 -13.86 -12.81 1.57
N ILE A 91 -12.69 -13.11 0.97
CA ILE A 91 -12.41 -14.44 0.38
C ILE A 91 -12.40 -15.52 1.47
N ALA A 92 -11.83 -15.23 2.63
CA ALA A 92 -11.83 -16.16 3.77
C ALA A 92 -13.24 -16.45 4.33
N SER A 93 -14.17 -15.50 4.17
CA SER A 93 -15.58 -15.65 4.60
C SER A 93 -16.42 -16.47 3.63
N GLY A 94 -15.93 -16.76 2.43
CA GLY A 94 -16.59 -17.57 1.42
C GLY A 94 -16.36 -17.11 -0.02
N ALA A 95 -16.91 -17.86 -0.97
CA ALA A 95 -16.82 -17.50 -2.38
C ALA A 95 -17.56 -16.20 -2.68
N ILE A 96 -16.94 -15.33 -3.46
CA ILE A 96 -17.56 -14.08 -3.93
C ILE A 96 -18.32 -14.40 -5.24
N PRO A 97 -19.61 -14.08 -5.35
CA PRO A 97 -20.36 -14.26 -6.58
C PRO A 97 -19.73 -13.49 -7.74
N LEU A 98 -19.81 -14.05 -8.97
CA LEU A 98 -19.18 -13.45 -10.15
C LEU A 98 -19.69 -12.03 -10.44
N GLU A 99 -20.97 -11.78 -10.22
CA GLU A 99 -21.63 -10.49 -10.37
C GLU A 99 -21.08 -9.40 -9.43
N GLU A 100 -20.55 -9.81 -8.28
CA GLU A 100 -19.88 -8.93 -7.32
C GLU A 100 -18.37 -8.85 -7.59
N LEU A 101 -17.75 -9.96 -7.99
CA LEU A 101 -16.31 -10.04 -8.26
C LEU A 101 -15.90 -9.19 -9.46
N LEU A 102 -16.68 -9.17 -10.55
CA LEU A 102 -16.34 -8.43 -11.76
C LEU A 102 -16.24 -6.92 -11.55
N PRO A 103 -17.17 -6.23 -10.84
CA PRO A 103 -17.02 -4.83 -10.48
C PRO A 103 -15.78 -4.55 -9.60
N ILE A 104 -15.44 -5.47 -8.67
CA ILE A 104 -14.22 -5.35 -7.85
C ILE A 104 -12.98 -5.43 -8.74
N ALA A 105 -12.89 -6.45 -9.60
CA ALA A 105 -11.74 -6.64 -10.48
C ALA A 105 -11.55 -5.45 -11.44
N ARG A 106 -12.63 -4.88 -11.96
CA ARG A 106 -12.58 -3.70 -12.81
C ARG A 106 -12.00 -2.50 -12.08
N GLN A 107 -12.47 -2.19 -10.87
CA GLN A 107 -11.98 -1.08 -10.07
C GLN A 107 -10.49 -1.23 -9.72
N ILE A 108 -10.02 -2.46 -9.45
CA ILE A 108 -8.59 -2.74 -9.23
C ILE A 108 -7.81 -2.44 -10.50
N ALA A 109 -8.28 -2.88 -11.67
CA ALA A 109 -7.61 -2.64 -12.94
C ALA A 109 -7.53 -1.13 -13.26
N GLU A 110 -8.60 -0.37 -13.06
CA GLU A 110 -8.64 1.09 -13.24
C GLU A 110 -7.64 1.81 -12.31
N ALA A 111 -7.51 1.35 -11.05
CA ALA A 111 -6.52 1.89 -10.12
C ALA A 111 -5.07 1.62 -10.58
N LEU A 112 -4.81 0.40 -11.06
CA LEU A 112 -3.49 0.02 -11.57
C LEU A 112 -3.13 0.79 -12.85
N GLU A 113 -4.08 0.93 -13.78
CA GLU A 113 -3.92 1.71 -15.01
C GLU A 113 -3.52 3.15 -14.70
N ALA A 114 -4.27 3.83 -13.82
CA ALA A 114 -3.99 5.21 -13.42
C ALA A 114 -2.60 5.38 -12.78
N ALA A 115 -2.13 4.39 -12.01
CA ALA A 115 -0.79 4.41 -11.43
C ALA A 115 0.29 4.15 -12.50
N HIS A 116 0.07 3.18 -13.40
CA HIS A 116 1.00 2.81 -14.47
C HIS A 116 1.21 3.95 -15.47
N GLU A 117 0.17 4.71 -15.81
CA GLU A 117 0.27 5.91 -16.65
C GLU A 117 1.24 6.96 -16.08
N ARG A 118 1.46 6.93 -14.77
CA ARG A 118 2.43 7.78 -14.05
C ARG A 118 3.74 7.08 -13.71
N GLY A 119 3.97 5.90 -14.26
CA GLY A 119 5.18 5.11 -14.03
C GLY A 119 5.26 4.48 -12.64
N ILE A 120 4.15 4.43 -11.89
CA ILE A 120 4.10 3.88 -10.54
C ILE A 120 3.58 2.44 -10.60
N ILE A 121 4.38 1.49 -10.10
CA ILE A 121 4.04 0.08 -10.03
C ILE A 121 3.77 -0.29 -8.57
N HIS A 122 2.72 -1.06 -8.31
CA HIS A 122 2.31 -1.43 -6.95
C HIS A 122 3.35 -2.32 -6.22
N ARG A 123 3.93 -3.29 -6.91
CA ARG A 123 4.99 -4.22 -6.46
C ARG A 123 4.58 -5.24 -5.38
N ASP A 124 3.48 -5.05 -4.66
CA ASP A 124 2.97 -5.98 -3.63
C ASP A 124 1.44 -6.08 -3.68
N LEU A 125 0.89 -6.22 -4.88
CA LEU A 125 -0.57 -6.36 -5.04
C LEU A 125 -1.01 -7.74 -4.53
N LYS A 126 -1.87 -7.73 -3.53
CA LYS A 126 -2.46 -8.92 -2.91
C LYS A 126 -3.81 -8.58 -2.28
N PRO A 127 -4.70 -9.58 -2.05
CA PRO A 127 -6.03 -9.33 -1.49
C PRO A 127 -6.01 -8.58 -0.14
N ALA A 128 -4.96 -8.75 0.68
CA ALA A 128 -4.79 -8.04 1.94
C ALA A 128 -4.55 -6.51 1.77
N ASN A 129 -4.06 -6.08 0.59
CA ASN A 129 -3.82 -4.68 0.26
C ASN A 129 -4.99 -4.06 -0.55
N ILE A 130 -6.15 -4.69 -0.53
CA ILE A 130 -7.35 -4.20 -1.21
C ILE A 130 -8.47 -4.18 -0.18
N LYS A 131 -9.10 -3.03 0.01
CA LYS A 131 -10.31 -2.90 0.84
C LYS A 131 -11.53 -2.69 -0.04
N VAL A 132 -12.66 -3.21 0.43
CA VAL A 132 -13.96 -3.01 -0.20
C VAL A 132 -14.86 -2.37 0.83
N THR A 133 -15.26 -1.11 0.59
CA THR A 133 -16.15 -0.38 1.48
C THR A 133 -17.56 -0.96 1.45
N GLU A 134 -18.39 -0.61 2.41
CA GLU A 134 -19.81 -1.04 2.46
C GLU A 134 -20.59 -0.62 1.19
N GLY A 135 -20.24 0.50 0.59
CA GLY A 135 -20.81 0.96 -0.68
C GLY A 135 -20.26 0.28 -1.94
N GLY A 136 -19.40 -0.74 -1.81
CA GLY A 136 -18.81 -1.47 -2.94
C GLY A 136 -17.64 -0.76 -3.62
N THR A 137 -17.16 0.35 -3.06
CA THR A 137 -15.97 1.05 -3.57
C THR A 137 -14.71 0.28 -3.17
N VAL A 138 -13.89 -0.04 -4.15
CA VAL A 138 -12.58 -0.65 -3.93
C VAL A 138 -11.55 0.44 -3.65
N LYS A 139 -10.68 0.19 -2.68
CA LYS A 139 -9.49 1.00 -2.39
C LYS A 139 -8.26 0.12 -2.39
N VAL A 140 -7.33 0.37 -3.29
CA VAL A 140 -6.02 -0.28 -3.33
C VAL A 140 -5.07 0.49 -2.42
N LEU A 141 -4.48 -0.24 -1.46
CA LEU A 141 -3.60 0.30 -0.42
C LEU A 141 -2.12 0.06 -0.77
N ASP A 142 -1.22 0.79 -0.13
CA ASP A 142 0.23 0.52 -0.11
C ASP A 142 0.92 0.48 -1.48
N PHE A 143 0.55 1.35 -2.42
CA PHE A 143 1.25 1.48 -3.71
C PHE A 143 2.74 1.75 -3.53
N GLY A 144 3.57 0.85 -4.08
CA GLY A 144 5.03 1.04 -4.17
C GLY A 144 5.80 1.09 -2.83
N LEU A 145 5.10 1.00 -1.70
CA LEU A 145 5.64 1.27 -0.37
C LEU A 145 6.27 0.04 0.32
N ALA A 146 6.16 -1.15 -0.29
CA ALA A 146 6.60 -2.41 0.30
C ALA A 146 8.09 -2.42 0.70
N LYS A 147 8.95 -1.76 -0.06
CA LYS A 147 10.40 -1.74 0.16
C LYS A 147 10.84 -1.02 1.43
N ALA A 148 10.09 -0.02 1.88
CA ALA A 148 10.45 0.78 3.03
C ALA A 148 10.07 0.13 4.35
N PHE A 149 9.04 -0.71 4.31
CA PHE A 149 8.59 -1.44 5.48
C PHE A 149 9.19 -2.84 5.59
N ASN A 150 10.00 -3.28 4.59
CA ASN A 150 10.67 -4.58 4.59
C ASN A 150 12.10 -4.46 4.02
N PRO A 151 13.08 -4.00 4.84
CA PRO A 151 14.47 -3.78 4.41
C PRO A 151 15.17 -5.04 3.90
N GLN A 152 14.71 -6.24 4.27
CA GLN A 152 15.34 -7.51 3.88
C GLN A 152 15.19 -7.84 2.39
N ASP A 153 14.16 -7.33 1.70
CA ASP A 153 13.98 -7.53 0.25
C ASP A 153 14.97 -6.70 -0.62
N SER A 154 15.68 -5.77 -0.01
CA SER A 154 16.65 -4.90 -0.69
C SER A 154 18.02 -5.56 -0.88
N ALA A 155 18.36 -6.54 -0.07
CA ALA A 155 19.69 -7.18 -0.06
C ALA A 155 19.82 -8.32 -1.10
N GLU A 156 18.73 -9.01 -1.44
CA GLU A 156 18.80 -10.21 -2.29
C GLU A 156 18.85 -9.94 -3.80
N ARG A 157 18.68 -8.70 -4.27
CA ARG A 157 18.66 -8.38 -5.71
C ARG A 157 19.99 -7.86 -6.27
N HIS A 158 21.05 -7.79 -5.48
CA HIS A 158 22.36 -7.33 -5.98
C HIS A 158 23.27 -8.46 -6.50
N GLU A 159 22.87 -9.74 -6.38
CA GLU A 159 23.72 -10.87 -6.78
C GLU A 159 23.20 -11.76 -7.92
N SER A 160 22.09 -11.46 -8.55
CA SER A 160 21.63 -12.22 -9.72
C SER A 160 21.34 -11.33 -10.93
N GLY A 161 22.41 -10.88 -11.57
CA GLY A 161 22.33 -10.43 -12.96
C GLY A 161 21.94 -11.62 -13.86
N PRO A 162 21.05 -11.46 -14.85
CA PRO A 162 20.73 -12.56 -15.76
C PRO A 162 21.97 -12.91 -16.56
N GLN A 163 22.54 -14.09 -16.34
CA GLN A 163 23.48 -14.69 -17.27
C GLN A 163 22.68 -15.08 -18.52
N ILE A 164 22.84 -14.31 -19.57
CA ILE A 164 22.39 -14.69 -20.91
C ILE A 164 23.33 -15.78 -21.40
N THR A 165 22.98 -17.04 -21.16
CA THR A 165 23.61 -18.16 -21.82
C THR A 165 23.18 -18.18 -23.28
N GLY A 166 24.14 -18.06 -24.18
CA GLY A 166 23.99 -17.87 -25.60
C GLY A 166 23.09 -18.92 -26.28
N VAL A 167 22.11 -18.43 -27.03
CA VAL A 167 21.36 -19.23 -27.98
C VAL A 167 22.25 -19.47 -29.20
N SER A 168 22.72 -20.72 -29.36
CA SER A 168 23.41 -21.18 -30.55
C SER A 168 22.37 -21.34 -31.69
N VAL A 169 22.43 -20.47 -32.67
CA VAL A 169 21.65 -20.60 -33.90
C VAL A 169 22.34 -21.64 -34.78
N ARG A 170 21.74 -22.82 -34.93
CA ARG A 170 22.14 -23.78 -35.98
C ARG A 170 21.62 -23.27 -37.32
N LYS A 171 22.58 -22.98 -38.23
CA LYS A 171 22.30 -22.83 -39.65
C LYS A 171 21.86 -24.20 -40.19
N VAL A 172 20.72 -24.23 -40.85
CA VAL A 172 20.34 -25.37 -41.71
C VAL A 172 20.69 -24.96 -43.13
N GLU A 173 21.54 -25.79 -43.76
CA GLU A 173 21.77 -25.80 -45.22
C GLU A 173 20.60 -26.46 -45.91
#